data_e55f5664c515397964a83f997703a05a
#
_entry.id   e55f5664c515397964a83f997703a05a
#
_cell.length_a   1.000
_cell.length_b   1.000
_cell.length_c   1.000
_cell.angle_alpha   90.00
_cell.angle_beta   90.00
_cell.angle_gamma   90.00
#
_symmetry.space_group_name_H-M   'P 1'
#
loop_
_entity.id
_entity.type
_entity.pdbx_description
1 polymer ?
#
loop_
_entity_poly.entity_id
_entity_poly.type
_entity_poly.pdbx_seq_one_letter_code
_entity_poly.pdbx_strand_id
1 'polypeptide(L)'
;MRVLIMEDDAALSATLSELLSEHNYQCDVAESLGDAKYYLDIRNYDLVLLDWPIPAQSSTLNIISEIKKETRKTSVIVISDRQDKESEIEALHSGADDYIRKPLDDDILLIRIEARLRFGASNIIEIEELIINPEEEKIIYQGNEIELKGKPFEVLTHLAMHKDQIVSKEQLLDAIWEEPELVTPNVIEVAINQIRQKMDKPLDITTIETVRRRGYRFCFPKKIS
;
A
#
# COMPACT_ATOMS: atom_id res chain seq x y z
N MET A 1 6.41 -5.82 3.40
CA MET A 1 4.98 -5.78 3.02
C MET A 1 4.21 -5.10 4.12
N ARG A 2 3.21 -4.27 3.76
CA ARG A 2 2.45 -3.47 4.73
C ARG A 2 1.02 -3.98 4.87
N VAL A 3 0.56 -4.14 6.11
CA VAL A 3 -0.76 -4.66 6.47
C VAL A 3 -1.53 -3.60 7.24
N LEU A 4 -2.77 -3.34 6.85
CA LEU A 4 -3.73 -2.55 7.64
C LEU A 4 -4.62 -3.52 8.43
N ILE A 5 -4.62 -3.38 9.74
CA ILE A 5 -5.49 -4.13 10.66
C ILE A 5 -6.66 -3.23 11.03
N MET A 6 -7.86 -3.61 10.65
CA MET A 6 -9.10 -2.92 11.02
C MET A 6 -9.80 -3.75 12.09
N GLU A 7 -9.60 -3.39 13.36
CA GLU A 7 -10.08 -4.12 14.53
C GLU A 7 -10.32 -3.11 15.66
N ASP A 8 -11.49 -3.12 16.27
CA ASP A 8 -11.88 -2.24 17.37
C ASP A 8 -11.53 -2.81 18.76
N ASP A 9 -11.25 -4.12 18.85
CA ASP A 9 -10.70 -4.71 20.07
C ASP A 9 -9.20 -4.44 20.15
N ALA A 10 -8.82 -3.56 21.08
CA ALA A 10 -7.41 -3.17 21.29
C ALA A 10 -6.51 -4.34 21.70
N ALA A 11 -7.02 -5.37 22.37
CA ALA A 11 -6.23 -6.54 22.74
C ALA A 11 -5.95 -7.43 21.55
N LEU A 12 -6.95 -7.67 20.71
CA LEU A 12 -6.81 -8.48 19.50
C LEU A 12 -5.94 -7.75 18.45
N SER A 13 -6.15 -6.46 18.25
CA SER A 13 -5.34 -5.68 17.30
C SER A 13 -3.87 -5.63 17.69
N ALA A 14 -3.55 -5.51 19.01
CA ALA A 14 -2.19 -5.58 19.51
C ALA A 14 -1.56 -6.97 19.27
N THR A 15 -2.30 -8.05 19.57
CA THR A 15 -1.83 -9.43 19.33
C THR A 15 -1.55 -9.69 17.85
N LEU A 16 -2.46 -9.27 16.95
CA LEU A 16 -2.26 -9.40 15.51
C LEU A 16 -1.06 -8.59 15.01
N SER A 17 -0.90 -7.36 15.52
CA SER A 17 0.22 -6.50 15.16
C SER A 17 1.57 -7.09 15.61
N GLU A 18 1.63 -7.66 16.82
CA GLU A 18 2.83 -8.33 17.34
C GLU A 18 3.17 -9.56 16.48
N LEU A 19 2.20 -10.46 16.27
CA LEU A 19 2.38 -11.66 15.45
C LEU A 19 2.90 -11.32 14.04
N LEU A 20 2.30 -10.36 13.38
CA LEU A 20 2.69 -9.98 12.03
C LEU A 20 4.05 -9.28 11.99
N SER A 21 4.38 -8.49 13.01
CA SER A 21 5.69 -7.82 13.11
C SER A 21 6.83 -8.82 13.28
N GLU A 22 6.62 -9.90 14.06
CA GLU A 22 7.57 -11.02 14.19
C GLU A 22 7.86 -11.71 12.84
N HIS A 23 6.89 -11.64 11.90
CA HIS A 23 7.01 -12.18 10.55
C HIS A 23 7.38 -11.12 9.49
N ASN A 24 7.98 -10.00 9.92
CA ASN A 24 8.48 -8.91 9.09
C ASN A 24 7.40 -8.18 8.25
N TYR A 25 6.16 -8.14 8.71
CA TYR A 25 5.13 -7.27 8.17
C TYR A 25 5.14 -5.94 8.93
N GLN A 26 4.98 -4.84 8.21
CA GLN A 26 4.72 -3.52 8.81
C GLN A 26 3.22 -3.36 9.01
N CYS A 27 2.78 -3.06 10.22
CA CYS A 27 1.36 -2.99 10.56
C CYS A 27 0.95 -1.57 10.94
N ASP A 28 -0.16 -1.12 10.38
CA ASP A 28 -0.93 0.03 10.88
C ASP A 28 -2.25 -0.50 11.43
N VAL A 29 -2.73 0.07 12.54
CA VAL A 29 -3.99 -0.33 13.18
C VAL A 29 -5.01 0.79 13.04
N ALA A 30 -6.20 0.46 12.56
CA ALA A 30 -7.36 1.34 12.45
C ALA A 30 -8.47 0.83 13.37
N GLU A 31 -8.85 1.61 14.36
CA GLU A 31 -9.92 1.26 15.31
C GLU A 31 -11.31 1.67 14.80
N SER A 32 -11.36 2.43 13.71
CA SER A 32 -12.59 2.89 13.08
C SER A 32 -12.51 2.91 11.56
N LEU A 33 -13.68 2.97 10.88
CA LEU A 33 -13.73 3.17 9.43
C LEU A 33 -13.13 4.52 9.01
N GLY A 34 -13.19 5.53 9.87
CA GLY A 34 -12.59 6.84 9.62
C GLY A 34 -11.08 6.75 9.56
N ASP A 35 -10.47 6.07 10.54
CA ASP A 35 -9.02 5.84 10.57
C ASP A 35 -8.58 4.98 9.40
N ALA A 36 -9.34 3.93 9.08
CA ALA A 36 -9.05 3.07 7.94
C ALA A 36 -9.05 3.83 6.62
N LYS A 37 -10.06 4.69 6.39
CA LYS A 37 -10.10 5.54 5.19
C LYS A 37 -8.91 6.50 5.15
N TYR A 38 -8.58 7.14 6.24
CA TYR A 38 -7.42 8.01 6.33
C TYR A 38 -6.13 7.27 5.96
N TYR A 39 -5.90 6.08 6.53
CA TYR A 39 -4.72 5.29 6.22
C TYR A 39 -4.68 4.83 4.76
N LEU A 40 -5.80 4.40 4.21
CA LEU A 40 -5.91 3.99 2.80
C LEU A 40 -5.67 5.14 1.83
N ASP A 41 -6.03 6.38 2.22
CA ASP A 41 -5.81 7.57 1.41
C ASP A 41 -4.34 7.99 1.34
N ILE A 42 -3.58 7.76 2.43
CA ILE A 42 -2.18 8.22 2.53
C ILE A 42 -1.15 7.13 2.27
N ARG A 43 -1.52 5.85 2.39
CA ARG A 43 -0.59 4.72 2.28
C ARG A 43 -1.13 3.61 1.41
N ASN A 44 -0.21 2.87 0.78
CA ASN A 44 -0.55 1.63 0.07
C ASN A 44 -0.38 0.44 1.00
N TYR A 45 -1.33 -0.46 0.96
CA TYR A 45 -1.30 -1.70 1.72
C TYR A 45 -1.32 -2.89 0.77
N ASP A 46 -0.52 -3.90 1.10
CA ASP A 46 -0.52 -5.19 0.39
C ASP A 46 -1.70 -6.04 0.84
N LEU A 47 -2.10 -5.87 2.12
CA LEU A 47 -3.18 -6.61 2.75
C LEU A 47 -3.98 -5.73 3.71
N VAL A 48 -5.28 -5.94 3.77
CA VAL A 48 -6.17 -5.46 4.82
C VAL A 48 -6.73 -6.68 5.56
N LEU A 49 -6.52 -6.74 6.87
CA LEU A 49 -7.25 -7.62 7.77
C LEU A 49 -8.45 -6.85 8.31
N LEU A 50 -9.64 -7.29 8.00
CA LEU A 50 -10.88 -6.60 8.33
C LEU A 50 -11.71 -7.41 9.31
N ASP A 51 -11.83 -6.95 10.55
CA ASP A 51 -12.83 -7.50 11.47
C ASP A 51 -14.25 -7.17 11.02
N TRP A 52 -15.13 -8.15 11.09
CA TRP A 52 -16.53 -8.00 10.71
C TRP A 52 -17.47 -8.86 11.58
N PRO A 53 -18.52 -8.30 12.13
CA PRO A 53 -18.99 -6.91 11.99
C PRO A 53 -18.25 -5.98 12.95
N ILE A 54 -17.84 -4.81 12.47
CA ILE A 54 -17.46 -3.72 13.37
C ILE A 54 -18.74 -3.17 13.99
N PRO A 55 -18.88 -3.18 15.33
CA PRO A 55 -20.06 -2.68 16.01
C PRO A 55 -20.42 -1.24 15.58
N ALA A 56 -21.71 -0.95 15.49
CA ALA A 56 -22.28 0.34 15.12
C ALA A 56 -22.13 0.80 13.64
N GLN A 57 -21.63 -0.04 12.73
CA GLN A 57 -21.49 0.36 11.32
C GLN A 57 -22.10 -0.69 10.39
N SER A 58 -23.30 -0.42 9.88
CA SER A 58 -24.03 -1.28 8.93
C SER A 58 -23.41 -1.36 7.53
N SER A 59 -22.24 -0.72 7.30
CA SER A 59 -21.62 -0.59 5.97
C SER A 59 -20.18 -1.09 5.90
N THR A 60 -19.73 -1.92 6.85
CA THR A 60 -18.33 -2.41 6.88
C THR A 60 -17.94 -3.13 5.58
N LEU A 61 -18.85 -3.89 4.98
CA LEU A 61 -18.56 -4.55 3.69
C LEU A 61 -18.45 -3.58 2.51
N ASN A 62 -18.99 -2.36 2.61
CA ASN A 62 -18.84 -1.36 1.56
C ASN A 62 -17.38 -0.92 1.41
N ILE A 63 -16.60 -0.93 2.51
CA ILE A 63 -15.17 -0.58 2.44
C ILE A 63 -14.38 -1.57 1.58
N ILE A 64 -14.76 -2.86 1.58
CA ILE A 64 -14.12 -3.87 0.72
C ILE A 64 -14.27 -3.44 -0.75
N SER A 65 -15.48 -3.07 -1.15
CA SER A 65 -15.74 -2.64 -2.52
C SER A 65 -15.06 -1.30 -2.85
N GLU A 66 -14.90 -0.41 -1.88
CA GLU A 66 -14.12 0.84 -2.02
C GLU A 66 -12.64 0.52 -2.24
N ILE A 67 -12.03 -0.28 -1.37
CA ILE A 67 -10.63 -0.72 -1.49
C ILE A 67 -10.39 -1.37 -2.86
N LYS A 68 -11.27 -2.28 -3.27
CA LYS A 68 -11.11 -3.00 -4.55
C LYS A 68 -11.31 -2.12 -5.78
N LYS A 69 -12.04 -1.02 -5.68
CA LYS A 69 -12.18 -0.03 -6.78
C LYS A 69 -10.94 0.83 -6.92
N GLU A 70 -10.35 1.25 -5.80
CA GLU A 70 -9.18 2.14 -5.79
C GLU A 70 -7.88 1.37 -6.03
N THR A 71 -7.75 0.21 -5.39
CA THR A 71 -6.57 -0.64 -5.50
C THR A 71 -6.96 -2.09 -5.71
N ARG A 72 -7.05 -2.53 -6.96
CA ARG A 72 -7.29 -3.96 -7.30
C ARG A 72 -6.22 -4.92 -6.76
N LYS A 73 -5.09 -4.39 -6.33
CA LYS A 73 -3.92 -5.16 -5.86
C LYS A 73 -3.94 -5.48 -4.37
N THR A 74 -4.60 -4.66 -3.55
CA THR A 74 -4.69 -4.88 -2.10
C THR A 74 -5.56 -6.10 -1.83
N SER A 75 -4.99 -7.11 -1.18
CA SER A 75 -5.76 -8.26 -0.69
C SER A 75 -6.59 -7.88 0.53
N VAL A 76 -7.79 -8.42 0.64
CA VAL A 76 -8.67 -8.21 1.80
C VAL A 76 -9.04 -9.55 2.39
N ILE A 77 -8.66 -9.78 3.65
CA ILE A 77 -9.08 -10.95 4.44
C ILE A 77 -10.05 -10.47 5.51
N VAL A 78 -11.25 -11.00 5.49
CA VAL A 78 -12.25 -10.76 6.54
C VAL A 78 -12.04 -11.74 7.68
N ILE A 79 -12.01 -11.22 8.90
CA ILE A 79 -11.97 -11.98 10.15
C ILE A 79 -13.33 -11.78 10.83
N SER A 80 -13.95 -12.84 11.35
CA SER A 80 -15.30 -12.71 11.92
C SER A 80 -15.66 -13.78 12.95
N ASP A 81 -16.46 -13.39 13.94
CA ASP A 81 -17.11 -14.29 14.88
C ASP A 81 -18.31 -15.04 14.26
N ARG A 82 -18.80 -14.59 13.11
CA ARG A 82 -19.92 -15.21 12.44
C ARG A 82 -19.55 -16.56 11.85
N GLN A 83 -20.28 -17.59 12.27
CA GLN A 83 -20.01 -18.97 11.88
C GLN A 83 -20.91 -19.48 10.75
N ASP A 84 -21.89 -18.66 10.34
CA ASP A 84 -22.83 -19.01 9.29
C ASP A 84 -22.20 -18.85 7.89
N LYS A 85 -22.68 -19.68 6.98
CA LYS A 85 -22.19 -19.72 5.59
C LYS A 85 -22.62 -18.48 4.81
N GLU A 86 -23.74 -17.91 5.15
CA GLU A 86 -24.34 -16.75 4.51
C GLU A 86 -23.42 -15.52 4.66
N SER A 87 -22.89 -15.31 5.86
CA SER A 87 -21.93 -14.23 6.15
C SER A 87 -20.62 -14.38 5.36
N GLU A 88 -20.08 -15.61 5.26
CA GLU A 88 -18.88 -15.88 4.45
C GLU A 88 -19.14 -15.58 2.96
N ILE A 89 -20.28 -16.02 2.44
CA ILE A 89 -20.68 -15.74 1.05
C ILE A 89 -20.84 -14.23 0.81
N GLU A 90 -21.45 -13.52 1.74
CA GLU A 90 -21.64 -12.06 1.65
C GLU A 90 -20.32 -11.32 1.61
N ALA A 91 -19.35 -11.65 2.47
CA ALA A 91 -18.03 -11.06 2.49
C ALA A 91 -17.27 -11.28 1.16
N LEU A 92 -17.26 -12.52 0.69
CA LEU A 92 -16.60 -12.88 -0.58
C LEU A 92 -17.27 -12.22 -1.80
N HIS A 93 -18.60 -12.13 -1.84
CA HIS A 93 -19.30 -11.39 -2.91
C HIS A 93 -19.03 -9.88 -2.85
N SER A 94 -18.74 -9.32 -1.68
CA SER A 94 -18.37 -7.92 -1.52
C SER A 94 -16.94 -7.63 -2.02
N GLY A 95 -16.17 -8.69 -2.37
CA GLY A 95 -14.83 -8.58 -2.94
C GLY A 95 -13.71 -8.98 -1.99
N ALA A 96 -14.01 -9.54 -0.81
CA ALA A 96 -12.98 -10.14 0.04
C ALA A 96 -12.28 -11.30 -0.68
N ASP A 97 -10.98 -11.40 -0.51
CA ASP A 97 -10.18 -12.48 -1.10
C ASP A 97 -10.20 -13.75 -0.23
N ASP A 98 -10.47 -13.59 1.08
CA ASP A 98 -10.60 -14.70 2.00
C ASP A 98 -11.50 -14.34 3.20
N TYR A 99 -11.91 -15.37 3.93
CA TYR A 99 -12.73 -15.26 5.14
C TYR A 99 -12.20 -16.21 6.21
N ILE A 100 -11.92 -15.72 7.41
CA ILE A 100 -11.40 -16.49 8.53
C ILE A 100 -12.34 -16.34 9.71
N ARG A 101 -12.74 -17.45 10.27
CA ARG A 101 -13.61 -17.49 11.44
C ARG A 101 -12.78 -17.40 12.71
N LYS A 102 -13.26 -16.60 13.68
CA LYS A 102 -12.71 -16.61 15.03
C LYS A 102 -13.18 -17.89 15.78
N PRO A 103 -12.39 -18.50 16.68
CA PRO A 103 -11.11 -18.04 17.16
C PRO A 103 -10.02 -18.22 16.09
N LEU A 104 -9.05 -17.28 16.07
CA LEU A 104 -7.94 -17.33 15.14
C LEU A 104 -6.91 -18.38 15.59
N ASP A 105 -6.37 -19.10 14.62
CA ASP A 105 -5.18 -19.91 14.77
C ASP A 105 -4.06 -19.19 14.04
N ASP A 106 -2.96 -18.88 14.75
CA ASP A 106 -1.89 -18.05 14.25
C ASP A 106 -1.21 -18.64 13.02
N ASP A 107 -0.96 -19.95 13.02
CA ASP A 107 -0.33 -20.64 11.89
C ASP A 107 -1.22 -20.62 10.66
N ILE A 108 -2.53 -20.84 10.84
CA ILE A 108 -3.51 -20.80 9.75
C ILE A 108 -3.64 -19.38 9.20
N LEU A 109 -3.68 -18.38 10.07
CA LEU A 109 -3.74 -16.97 9.67
C LEU A 109 -2.52 -16.59 8.81
N LEU A 110 -1.32 -16.91 9.28
CA LEU A 110 -0.07 -16.62 8.57
C LEU A 110 -0.02 -17.31 7.20
N ILE A 111 -0.35 -18.59 7.13
CA ILE A 111 -0.37 -19.35 5.85
C ILE A 111 -1.37 -18.71 4.87
N ARG A 112 -2.54 -18.27 5.33
CA ARG A 112 -3.55 -17.62 4.48
C ARG A 112 -3.07 -16.25 4.00
N ILE A 113 -2.45 -15.46 4.88
CA ILE A 113 -1.83 -14.17 4.52
C ILE A 113 -0.77 -14.39 3.45
N GLU A 114 0.17 -15.31 3.66
CA GLU A 114 1.20 -15.63 2.69
C GLU A 114 0.63 -16.09 1.34
N ALA A 115 -0.41 -16.93 1.36
CA ALA A 115 -1.06 -17.37 0.15
C ALA A 115 -1.67 -16.20 -0.63
N ARG A 116 -2.34 -15.27 0.04
CA ARG A 116 -2.95 -14.09 -0.61
C ARG A 116 -1.91 -13.10 -1.12
N LEU A 117 -0.86 -12.84 -0.35
CA LEU A 117 0.23 -11.98 -0.77
C LEU A 117 1.02 -12.56 -1.94
N ARG A 118 1.18 -13.89 -2.01
CA ARG A 118 1.82 -14.58 -3.12
C ARG A 118 1.03 -14.45 -4.43
N PHE A 119 -0.29 -14.48 -4.38
CA PHE A 119 -1.16 -14.32 -5.56
C PHE A 119 -1.44 -12.85 -5.91
N GLY A 120 -1.32 -11.94 -4.93
CA GLY A 120 -1.39 -10.48 -5.16
C GLY A 120 -0.09 -9.87 -5.68
N ALA A 121 1.00 -10.61 -5.59
CA ALA A 121 2.36 -10.14 -5.84
C ALA A 121 2.76 -10.19 -7.31
N SER A 122 2.11 -9.40 -8.14
CA SER A 122 2.79 -8.73 -9.24
C SER A 122 2.73 -7.23 -8.95
N ASN A 123 3.43 -6.79 -7.91
CA ASN A 123 3.64 -5.36 -7.62
C ASN A 123 4.47 -4.67 -8.70
N ILE A 124 4.69 -5.34 -9.83
CA ILE A 124 5.37 -4.76 -10.97
C ILE A 124 4.49 -3.67 -11.56
N ILE A 125 5.01 -2.45 -11.52
CA ILE A 125 4.37 -1.30 -12.14
C ILE A 125 4.88 -1.23 -13.58
N GLU A 126 3.98 -1.48 -14.53
CA GLU A 126 4.26 -1.36 -15.96
C GLU A 126 3.59 -0.10 -16.50
N ILE A 127 4.40 0.84 -16.98
CA ILE A 127 3.93 2.08 -17.59
C ILE A 127 4.66 2.24 -18.92
N GLU A 128 4.04 1.80 -20.00
CA GLU A 128 4.63 1.73 -21.33
C GLU A 128 5.98 0.97 -21.31
N GLU A 129 7.11 1.64 -21.55
CA GLU A 129 8.45 1.04 -21.57
C GLU A 129 9.15 1.06 -20.20
N LEU A 130 8.50 1.60 -19.16
CA LEU A 130 9.02 1.65 -17.80
C LEU A 130 8.41 0.50 -16.97
N ILE A 131 9.28 -0.31 -16.40
CA ILE A 131 8.93 -1.40 -15.48
C ILE A 131 9.61 -1.11 -14.14
N ILE A 132 8.83 -1.03 -13.07
CA ILE A 132 9.33 -0.92 -11.70
C ILE A 132 8.90 -2.18 -10.94
N ASN A 133 9.88 -2.93 -10.44
CA ASN A 133 9.65 -4.09 -9.57
C ASN A 133 10.03 -3.72 -8.14
N PRO A 134 9.04 -3.45 -7.25
CA PRO A 134 9.32 -3.07 -5.87
C PRO A 134 9.99 -4.17 -5.03
N GLU A 135 9.72 -5.44 -5.34
CA GLU A 135 10.25 -6.57 -4.58
C GLU A 135 11.75 -6.77 -4.82
N GLU A 136 12.20 -6.55 -6.05
CA GLU A 136 13.61 -6.66 -6.42
C GLU A 136 14.35 -5.31 -6.33
N GLU A 137 13.66 -4.23 -5.94
CA GLU A 137 14.16 -2.84 -6.04
C GLU A 137 14.78 -2.56 -7.43
N LYS A 138 14.06 -2.96 -8.48
CA LYS A 138 14.56 -2.93 -9.85
C LYS A 138 13.72 -2.02 -10.73
N ILE A 139 14.40 -1.22 -11.53
CA ILE A 139 13.79 -0.36 -12.55
C ILE A 139 14.37 -0.73 -13.90
N ILE A 140 13.49 -0.94 -14.88
CA ILE A 140 13.88 -1.17 -16.27
C ILE A 140 13.18 -0.13 -17.14
N TYR A 141 13.92 0.53 -17.99
CA TYR A 141 13.39 1.43 -19.01
C TYR A 141 14.00 1.10 -20.37
N GLN A 142 13.15 0.81 -21.35
CA GLN A 142 13.58 0.39 -22.70
C GLN A 142 14.59 -0.78 -22.68
N GLY A 143 14.38 -1.73 -21.77
CA GLY A 143 15.25 -2.89 -21.61
C GLY A 143 16.55 -2.64 -20.85
N ASN A 144 16.84 -1.39 -20.44
CA ASN A 144 18.02 -1.05 -19.66
C ASN A 144 17.67 -0.91 -18.17
N GLU A 145 18.49 -1.52 -17.31
CA GLU A 145 18.34 -1.41 -15.86
C GLU A 145 18.87 -0.05 -15.36
N ILE A 146 18.09 0.59 -14.47
CA ILE A 146 18.44 1.87 -13.84
C ILE A 146 18.75 1.62 -12.38
N GLU A 147 19.96 1.98 -11.97
CA GLU A 147 20.43 1.83 -10.59
C GLU A 147 19.89 2.96 -9.69
N LEU A 148 18.73 2.72 -9.08
CA LEU A 148 18.10 3.59 -8.08
C LEU A 148 17.59 2.71 -6.93
N LYS A 149 18.04 2.97 -5.70
CA LYS A 149 17.70 2.15 -4.52
C LYS A 149 17.39 3.01 -3.31
N GLY A 150 16.80 2.36 -2.27
CA GLY A 150 16.45 3.00 -1.00
C GLY A 150 15.37 4.06 -1.15
N LYS A 151 15.37 5.09 -0.30
CA LYS A 151 14.31 6.12 -0.26
C LYS A 151 13.98 6.79 -1.61
N PRO A 152 14.93 7.10 -2.50
CA PRO A 152 14.60 7.57 -3.85
C PRO A 152 13.82 6.55 -4.68
N PHE A 153 14.11 5.26 -4.55
CA PHE A 153 13.35 4.19 -5.21
C PHE A 153 11.92 4.12 -4.66
N GLU A 154 11.77 4.14 -3.32
CA GLU A 154 10.45 4.13 -2.67
C GLU A 154 9.59 5.35 -3.08
N VAL A 155 10.19 6.56 -3.12
CA VAL A 155 9.51 7.78 -3.59
C VAL A 155 9.05 7.65 -5.06
N LEU A 156 9.92 7.15 -5.95
CA LEU A 156 9.55 6.94 -7.35
C LEU A 156 8.41 5.93 -7.48
N THR A 157 8.52 4.81 -6.78
CA THR A 157 7.52 3.74 -6.77
C THR A 157 6.17 4.24 -6.28
N HIS A 158 6.16 4.94 -5.14
CA HIS A 158 4.94 5.52 -4.58
C HIS A 158 4.27 6.51 -5.55
N LEU A 159 5.05 7.41 -6.14
CA LEU A 159 4.53 8.37 -7.13
C LEU A 159 4.03 7.67 -8.40
N ALA A 160 4.69 6.61 -8.86
CA ALA A 160 4.26 5.83 -10.03
C ALA A 160 2.95 5.07 -9.79
N MET A 161 2.72 4.57 -8.56
CA MET A 161 1.46 3.96 -8.15
C MET A 161 0.30 4.96 -8.17
N HIS A 162 0.58 6.24 -7.85
CA HIS A 162 -0.37 7.35 -7.88
C HIS A 162 -0.21 8.20 -9.15
N LYS A 163 -0.01 7.53 -10.29
CA LYS A 163 0.18 8.20 -11.58
C LYS A 163 -0.90 9.27 -11.83
N ASP A 164 -0.46 10.43 -12.33
CA ASP A 164 -1.29 11.59 -12.65
C ASP A 164 -1.92 12.31 -11.45
N GLN A 165 -1.78 11.80 -10.23
CA GLN A 165 -2.22 12.45 -9.01
C GLN A 165 -1.10 13.34 -8.43
N ILE A 166 -1.49 14.40 -7.72
CA ILE A 166 -0.54 15.25 -6.99
C ILE A 166 -0.43 14.70 -5.59
N VAL A 167 0.77 14.27 -5.21
CA VAL A 167 1.09 13.79 -3.85
C VAL A 167 1.86 14.89 -3.13
N SER A 168 1.39 15.30 -1.96
CA SER A 168 2.05 16.33 -1.16
C SER A 168 3.34 15.80 -0.52
N LYS A 169 4.17 16.70 0.02
CA LYS A 169 5.39 16.29 0.73
C LYS A 169 5.05 15.55 2.02
N GLU A 170 4.03 16.01 2.72
CA GLU A 170 3.53 15.39 3.94
C GLU A 170 3.06 13.97 3.66
N GLN A 171 2.26 13.77 2.61
CA GLN A 171 1.81 12.44 2.19
C GLN A 171 2.98 11.52 1.83
N LEU A 172 4.03 12.04 1.16
CA LEU A 172 5.24 11.25 0.85
C LEU A 172 6.02 10.88 2.12
N LEU A 173 6.12 11.79 3.09
CA LEU A 173 6.76 11.50 4.38
C LEU A 173 6.01 10.40 5.13
N ASP A 174 4.70 10.57 5.30
CA ASP A 174 3.85 9.63 6.03
C ASP A 174 3.81 8.24 5.35
N ALA A 175 3.88 8.20 4.01
CA ALA A 175 3.85 6.96 3.26
C ALA A 175 5.16 6.18 3.28
N ILE A 176 6.32 6.85 3.39
CA ILE A 176 7.63 6.26 3.08
C ILE A 176 8.56 6.22 4.30
N TRP A 177 8.44 7.15 5.25
CA TRP A 177 9.25 7.16 6.46
C TRP A 177 8.46 6.60 7.64
N GLU A 178 9.10 5.76 8.44
CA GLU A 178 8.47 5.14 9.62
C GLU A 178 8.18 6.19 10.70
N GLU A 179 9.11 7.14 10.88
CA GLU A 179 9.03 8.24 11.85
C GLU A 179 9.11 9.59 11.13
N PRO A 180 8.04 10.00 10.40
CA PRO A 180 8.05 11.20 9.56
C PRO A 180 8.31 12.48 10.34
N GLU A 181 7.96 12.53 11.64
CA GLU A 181 8.20 13.64 12.55
C GLU A 181 9.68 13.86 12.90
N LEU A 182 10.51 12.81 12.76
CA LEU A 182 11.95 12.89 13.06
C LEU A 182 12.79 13.34 11.86
N VAL A 183 12.20 13.43 10.67
CA VAL A 183 12.91 13.86 9.47
C VAL A 183 12.44 15.23 8.98
N THR A 184 13.34 15.97 8.36
CA THR A 184 12.97 17.24 7.74
C THR A 184 12.36 17.02 6.35
N PRO A 185 11.35 17.82 5.94
CA PRO A 185 10.74 17.70 4.60
C PRO A 185 11.73 17.80 3.42
N ASN A 186 12.93 18.29 3.67
CA ASN A 186 13.99 18.39 2.67
C ASN A 186 14.49 17.01 2.15
N VAL A 187 14.23 15.92 2.88
CA VAL A 187 14.59 14.56 2.42
C VAL A 187 13.85 14.19 1.13
N ILE A 188 12.64 14.72 0.94
CA ILE A 188 11.86 14.52 -0.28
C ILE A 188 12.56 15.19 -1.48
N GLU A 189 13.01 16.44 -1.35
CA GLU A 189 13.71 17.15 -2.40
C GLU A 189 15.02 16.43 -2.78
N VAL A 190 15.72 15.90 -1.78
CA VAL A 190 16.93 15.10 -2.00
C VAL A 190 16.59 13.84 -2.80
N ALA A 191 15.56 13.10 -2.42
CA ALA A 191 15.13 11.91 -3.14
C ALA A 191 14.71 12.24 -4.59
N ILE A 192 13.89 13.26 -4.81
CA ILE A 192 13.48 13.72 -6.14
C ILE A 192 14.70 14.12 -6.99
N ASN A 193 15.66 14.83 -6.40
CA ASN A 193 16.88 15.21 -7.12
C ASN A 193 17.71 13.98 -7.53
N GLN A 194 17.79 12.95 -6.68
CA GLN A 194 18.50 11.71 -7.03
C GLN A 194 17.80 10.97 -8.17
N ILE A 195 16.47 10.89 -8.16
CA ILE A 195 15.70 10.31 -9.27
C ILE A 195 16.01 11.04 -10.58
N ARG A 196 15.93 12.36 -10.58
CA ARG A 196 16.25 13.19 -11.75
C ARG A 196 17.67 13.03 -12.25
N GLN A 197 18.64 12.88 -11.35
CA GLN A 197 20.05 12.68 -11.73
C GLN A 197 20.33 11.30 -12.32
N LYS A 198 19.71 10.26 -11.72
CA LYS A 198 20.00 8.86 -12.09
C LYS A 198 19.09 8.35 -13.22
N MET A 199 17.92 8.93 -13.41
CA MET A 199 16.93 8.48 -14.38
C MET A 199 16.63 9.55 -15.44
N ASP A 200 16.11 10.71 -15.04
CA ASP A 200 15.62 11.70 -15.99
C ASP A 200 16.71 12.25 -16.90
N LYS A 201 17.84 12.68 -16.33
CA LYS A 201 18.95 13.28 -17.09
C LYS A 201 19.63 12.30 -18.04
N PRO A 202 20.02 11.07 -17.62
CA PRO A 202 20.71 10.14 -18.52
C PRO A 202 19.82 9.67 -19.68
N LEU A 203 18.50 9.64 -19.48
CA LEU A 203 17.53 9.14 -20.46
C LEU A 203 16.85 10.25 -21.26
N ASP A 204 17.14 11.51 -20.95
CA ASP A 204 16.50 12.69 -21.55
C ASP A 204 14.96 12.66 -21.45
N ILE A 205 14.48 12.32 -20.25
CA ILE A 205 13.05 12.21 -19.93
C ILE A 205 12.69 13.03 -18.70
N THR A 206 11.41 13.17 -18.44
CA THR A 206 10.88 13.72 -17.17
C THR A 206 9.86 12.76 -16.60
N THR A 207 10.20 12.12 -15.47
CA THR A 207 9.29 11.21 -14.77
C THR A 207 8.47 11.89 -13.69
N ILE A 208 9.04 12.94 -13.04
CA ILE A 208 8.40 13.63 -11.92
C ILE A 208 8.33 15.13 -12.18
N GLU A 209 7.10 15.63 -12.20
CA GLU A 209 6.79 17.06 -12.26
C GLU A 209 6.68 17.64 -10.85
N THR A 210 7.24 18.84 -10.63
CA THR A 210 7.01 19.60 -9.41
C THR A 210 5.81 20.52 -9.60
N VAL A 211 4.74 20.27 -8.80
CA VAL A 211 3.57 21.15 -8.77
C VAL A 211 3.74 22.17 -7.64
N ARG A 212 4.04 23.41 -8.00
CA ARG A 212 4.37 24.47 -7.03
C ARG A 212 3.35 24.54 -5.89
N ARG A 213 3.83 24.55 -4.65
CA ARG A 213 3.06 24.64 -3.40
C ARG A 213 2.08 23.47 -3.15
N ARG A 214 2.09 22.41 -3.98
CA ARG A 214 1.18 21.29 -3.83
C ARG A 214 1.89 19.95 -3.66
N GLY A 215 3.11 19.79 -4.24
CA GLY A 215 3.85 18.54 -4.13
C GLY A 215 4.42 18.07 -5.47
N TYR A 216 4.35 16.78 -5.70
CA TYR A 216 4.92 16.12 -6.87
C TYR A 216 3.88 15.26 -7.58
N ARG A 217 4.05 15.08 -8.87
CA ARG A 217 3.20 14.23 -9.69
C ARG A 217 4.08 13.37 -10.58
N PHE A 218 3.82 12.07 -10.58
CA PHE A 218 4.41 11.20 -11.59
C PHE A 218 3.74 11.49 -12.93
N CYS A 219 4.54 11.84 -13.91
CA CYS A 219 4.11 11.95 -15.29
C CYS A 219 4.81 10.85 -16.08
N PHE A 220 4.13 10.30 -17.08
CA PHE A 220 4.78 9.35 -17.99
C PHE A 220 6.03 10.01 -18.59
N PRO A 221 7.11 9.24 -18.89
CA PRO A 221 8.33 9.81 -19.42
C PRO A 221 8.04 10.76 -20.61
N LYS A 222 8.05 12.06 -20.36
CA LYS A 222 7.97 13.06 -21.42
C LYS A 222 9.40 13.31 -21.90
N LYS A 223 9.62 13.24 -23.23
CA LYS A 223 10.87 13.71 -23.82
C LYS A 223 11.02 15.20 -23.53
N ILE A 224 12.18 15.59 -23.05
CA ILE A 224 12.51 17.00 -22.85
C ILE A 224 12.61 17.61 -24.25
N SER A 225 11.69 18.54 -24.57
CA SER A 225 11.66 19.26 -25.84
C SER A 225 12.67 20.37 -25.85
#